data_8978b8a8ddf869b6ee15c231d0e7bd19
#
_entry.id   8978b8a8ddf869b6ee15c231d0e7bd19
#
_cell.length_a   1.000
_cell.length_b   1.000
_cell.length_c   1.000
_cell.angle_alpha   90.00
_cell.angle_beta   90.00
_cell.angle_gamma   90.00
#
_symmetry.space_group_name_H-M   'P 1'
#
loop_
_entity.id
_entity.type
_entity.pdbx_description
1 polymer ?
#
loop_
_entity_poly.entity_id
_entity_poly.type
_entity_poly.pdbx_seq_one_letter_code
_entity_poly.pdbx_strand_id
1 'polypeptide(L)'
;MKILITGGLGYIGSHLAVKLLQKKYDITIIDNLENSKIDIIKKIKKITGKKVKFHKIDLLDKKKLFSLFKKNKFDTVFHLAGLKSVKESEINPEKYLQGNISTSINLLDAMIKFNVREIVYSSSATVYGEQKENVYHE
;
A
#
# COMPACT_ATOMS: atom_id res chain seq x y z
N MET A 1 18.03 0.52 -4.04
CA MET A 1 16.92 0.98 -3.18
C MET A 1 15.90 -0.16 -3.07
N LYS A 2 15.53 -0.52 -1.85
CA LYS A 2 14.52 -1.54 -1.55
C LYS A 2 13.22 -0.87 -1.13
N ILE A 3 12.15 -1.16 -1.83
CA ILE A 3 10.86 -0.48 -1.68
C ILE A 3 9.81 -1.47 -1.18
N LEU A 4 9.09 -1.09 -0.13
CA LEU A 4 7.88 -1.79 0.28
C LEU A 4 6.66 -1.11 -0.33
N ILE A 5 5.75 -1.90 -0.92
CA ILE A 5 4.46 -1.41 -1.43
C ILE A 5 3.35 -2.10 -0.64
N THR A 6 2.57 -1.36 0.14
CA THR A 6 1.37 -1.88 0.78
C THR A 6 0.17 -1.71 -0.15
N GLY A 7 -0.76 -2.66 -0.18
CA GLY A 7 -1.85 -2.66 -1.17
C GLY A 7 -1.35 -2.83 -2.61
N GLY A 8 -0.18 -3.47 -2.76
CA GLY A 8 0.53 -3.53 -4.03
C GLY A 8 -0.11 -4.42 -5.10
N LEU A 9 -1.15 -5.19 -4.76
CA LEU A 9 -1.94 -5.95 -5.72
C LEU A 9 -3.25 -5.26 -6.10
N GLY A 10 -3.54 -4.07 -5.53
CA GLY A 10 -4.61 -3.19 -5.97
C GLY A 10 -4.31 -2.56 -7.33
N TYR A 11 -5.25 -1.78 -7.86
CA TYR A 11 -5.13 -1.15 -9.18
C TYR A 11 -3.87 -0.25 -9.26
N ILE A 12 -3.77 0.77 -8.42
CA ILE A 12 -2.63 1.70 -8.42
C ILE A 12 -1.34 0.96 -8.05
N GLY A 13 -1.37 0.14 -6.99
CA GLY A 13 -0.20 -0.58 -6.49
C GLY A 13 0.43 -1.50 -7.52
N SER A 14 -0.36 -2.22 -8.30
CA SER A 14 0.15 -3.12 -9.34
C SER A 14 0.82 -2.38 -10.50
N HIS A 15 0.26 -1.23 -10.90
CA HIS A 15 0.86 -0.38 -11.94
C HIS A 15 2.17 0.25 -11.45
N LEU A 16 2.19 0.74 -10.22
CA LEU A 16 3.41 1.26 -9.58
C LEU A 16 4.49 0.16 -9.51
N ALA A 17 4.12 -1.06 -9.09
CA ALA A 17 5.04 -2.19 -9.02
C ALA A 17 5.69 -2.48 -10.39
N VAL A 18 4.90 -2.47 -11.47
CA VAL A 18 5.42 -2.64 -12.84
C VAL A 18 6.45 -1.56 -13.17
N LYS A 19 6.13 -0.29 -12.93
CA LYS A 19 7.02 0.85 -13.23
C LYS A 19 8.31 0.78 -12.43
N LEU A 20 8.24 0.47 -11.14
CA LEU A 20 9.42 0.36 -10.28
C LEU A 20 10.31 -0.83 -10.69
N LEU A 21 9.71 -1.98 -11.05
CA LEU A 21 10.47 -3.12 -11.57
C LEU A 21 11.17 -2.80 -12.89
N GLN A 22 10.51 -2.09 -13.81
CA GLN A 22 11.11 -1.64 -15.07
C GLN A 22 12.33 -0.73 -14.81
N LYS A 23 12.23 0.14 -13.79
CA LYS A 23 13.34 0.99 -13.31
C LYS A 23 14.39 0.24 -12.48
N LYS A 24 14.31 -1.10 -12.38
CA LYS A 24 15.26 -1.98 -11.69
C LYS A 24 15.32 -1.81 -10.16
N TYR A 25 14.30 -1.27 -9.52
CA TYR A 25 14.20 -1.27 -8.06
C TYR A 25 13.92 -2.68 -7.51
N ASP A 26 14.43 -2.97 -6.30
CA ASP A 26 14.07 -4.18 -5.54
C ASP A 26 12.79 -3.88 -4.77
N ILE A 27 11.68 -4.51 -5.15
CA ILE A 27 10.39 -4.27 -4.53
C ILE A 27 9.87 -5.48 -3.77
N THR A 28 9.19 -5.21 -2.67
CA THR A 28 8.40 -6.18 -1.92
C THR A 28 6.97 -5.66 -1.84
N ILE A 29 6.01 -6.51 -2.12
CA ILE A 29 4.59 -6.21 -2.04
C ILE A 29 4.00 -6.89 -0.81
N ILE A 30 3.19 -6.17 -0.04
CA ILE A 30 2.25 -6.74 0.93
C ILE A 30 0.83 -6.36 0.59
N ASP A 31 -0.07 -7.31 0.78
CA ASP A 31 -1.50 -7.16 0.52
C ASP A 31 -2.26 -8.22 1.32
N ASN A 32 -3.45 -7.91 1.86
CA ASN A 32 -4.26 -8.90 2.57
C ASN A 32 -5.19 -9.69 1.64
N LEU A 33 -5.30 -9.28 0.38
CA LEU A 33 -6.16 -9.86 -0.67
C LEU A 33 -7.67 -9.67 -0.42
N GLU A 34 -8.06 -8.71 0.39
CA GLU A 34 -9.48 -8.41 0.62
C GLU A 34 -10.14 -7.85 -0.65
N ASN A 35 -9.46 -6.91 -1.32
CA ASN A 35 -9.96 -6.23 -2.52
C ASN A 35 -9.07 -6.47 -3.76
N SER A 36 -8.18 -7.45 -3.71
CA SER A 36 -7.22 -7.76 -4.76
C SER A 36 -7.14 -9.28 -5.01
N LYS A 37 -6.49 -9.67 -6.09
CA LYS A 37 -6.32 -11.08 -6.46
C LYS A 37 -4.85 -11.43 -6.61
N ILE A 38 -4.47 -12.61 -6.13
CA ILE A 38 -3.09 -13.13 -6.20
C ILE A 38 -2.57 -13.25 -7.65
N ASP A 39 -3.46 -13.46 -8.62
CA ASP A 39 -3.09 -13.58 -10.04
C ASP A 39 -2.44 -12.32 -10.62
N ILE A 40 -2.61 -11.17 -9.96
CA ILE A 40 -1.93 -9.93 -10.34
C ILE A 40 -0.40 -10.11 -10.35
N ILE A 41 0.16 -10.94 -9.45
CA ILE A 41 1.60 -11.26 -9.44
C ILE A 41 2.04 -11.89 -10.75
N LYS A 42 1.23 -12.81 -11.30
CA LYS A 42 1.53 -13.45 -12.60
C LYS A 42 1.51 -12.41 -13.73
N LYS A 43 0.56 -11.46 -13.69
CA LYS A 43 0.46 -10.37 -14.68
C LYS A 43 1.68 -9.44 -14.59
N ILE A 44 2.08 -9.02 -13.37
CA ILE A 44 3.29 -8.22 -13.16
C ILE A 44 4.51 -8.94 -13.74
N LYS A 45 4.67 -10.23 -13.44
CA LYS A 45 5.78 -11.03 -13.99
C LYS A 45 5.73 -11.11 -15.53
N LYS A 46 4.55 -11.30 -16.12
CA LYS A 46 4.38 -11.36 -17.58
C LYS A 46 4.82 -10.06 -18.26
N ILE A 47 4.47 -8.91 -17.66
CA ILE A 47 4.79 -7.59 -18.23
C ILE A 47 6.28 -7.24 -18.03
N THR A 48 6.86 -7.56 -16.87
CA THR A 48 8.20 -7.09 -16.51
C THR A 48 9.32 -8.11 -16.73
N GLY A 49 8.96 -9.38 -16.93
CA GLY A 49 9.90 -10.51 -16.92
C GLY A 49 10.48 -10.84 -15.53
N LYS A 50 10.14 -10.07 -14.50
CA LYS A 50 10.75 -10.16 -13.17
C LYS A 50 9.81 -10.80 -12.14
N LYS A 51 10.40 -11.57 -11.21
CA LYS A 51 9.68 -12.04 -10.02
C LYS A 51 9.63 -10.89 -9.01
N VAL A 52 8.47 -10.73 -8.36
CA VAL A 52 8.28 -9.80 -7.25
C VAL A 52 8.14 -10.60 -5.95
N LYS A 53 8.74 -10.09 -4.87
CA LYS A 53 8.55 -10.63 -3.52
C LYS A 53 7.17 -10.22 -3.04
N PHE A 54 6.37 -11.20 -2.63
CA PHE A 54 5.02 -10.97 -2.12
C PHE A 54 4.83 -11.66 -0.77
N HIS A 55 4.18 -10.96 0.14
CA HIS A 55 3.72 -11.53 1.42
C HIS A 55 2.26 -11.17 1.64
N LYS A 56 1.43 -12.19 1.90
CA LYS A 56 0.05 -11.99 2.33
C LYS A 56 0.08 -11.54 3.80
N ILE A 57 0.01 -10.23 4.02
CA ILE A 57 0.03 -9.61 5.35
C ILE A 57 -1.09 -8.59 5.41
N ASP A 58 -1.88 -8.68 6.48
CA ASP A 58 -2.78 -7.61 6.90
C ASP A 58 -1.99 -6.64 7.77
N LEU A 59 -2.09 -5.33 7.51
CA LEU A 59 -1.43 -4.30 8.30
C LEU A 59 -1.95 -4.21 9.75
N LEU A 60 -3.12 -4.78 10.04
CA LEU A 60 -3.61 -4.97 11.40
C LEU A 60 -2.83 -6.06 12.16
N ASP A 61 -2.21 -7.02 11.44
CA ASP A 61 -1.32 -8.01 12.05
C ASP A 61 0.07 -7.43 12.30
N LYS A 62 0.16 -6.64 13.38
CA LYS A 62 1.40 -5.96 13.79
C LYS A 62 2.58 -6.92 13.95
N LYS A 63 2.35 -8.17 14.39
CA LYS A 63 3.41 -9.16 14.58
C LYS A 63 4.04 -9.57 13.25
N LYS A 64 3.22 -9.89 12.23
CA LYS A 64 3.72 -10.23 10.90
C LYS A 64 4.40 -9.04 10.22
N LEU A 65 3.82 -7.84 10.36
CA LEU A 65 4.40 -6.62 9.82
C LEU A 65 5.80 -6.35 10.39
N PHE A 66 5.95 -6.39 11.71
CA PHE A 66 7.24 -6.21 12.38
C PHE A 66 8.26 -7.29 12.01
N SER A 67 7.81 -8.55 11.87
CA SER A 67 8.68 -9.64 11.40
C SER A 67 9.18 -9.39 9.98
N LEU A 68 8.34 -8.86 9.10
CA LEU A 68 8.74 -8.49 7.74
C LEU A 68 9.83 -7.41 7.76
N PHE A 69 9.62 -6.32 8.49
CA PHE A 69 10.59 -5.23 8.61
C PHE A 69 11.90 -5.69 9.25
N LYS A 70 11.85 -6.56 10.27
CA LYS A 70 13.06 -7.13 10.91
C LYS A 70 13.92 -7.93 9.93
N LYS A 71 13.28 -8.65 8.99
CA LYS A 71 13.98 -9.49 8.00
C LYS A 71 14.43 -8.73 6.75
N ASN A 72 13.89 -7.55 6.53
CA ASN A 72 14.16 -6.75 5.34
C ASN A 72 14.51 -5.31 5.74
N LYS A 73 15.59 -4.79 5.15
CA LYS A 73 15.91 -3.37 5.27
C LYS A 73 15.25 -2.66 4.10
N PHE A 74 14.16 -1.95 4.35
CA PHE A 74 13.51 -1.10 3.37
C PHE A 74 14.08 0.31 3.45
N ASP A 75 14.21 0.96 2.29
CA ASP A 75 14.62 2.35 2.20
C ASP A 75 13.38 3.27 2.20
N THR A 76 12.33 2.86 1.47
CA THR A 76 11.11 3.66 1.24
C THR A 76 9.87 2.78 1.28
N VAL A 77 8.76 3.32 1.76
CA VAL A 77 7.44 2.68 1.74
C VAL A 77 6.49 3.47 0.86
N PHE A 78 5.79 2.79 -0.06
CA PHE A 78 4.61 3.31 -0.75
C PHE A 78 3.37 2.73 -0.06
N HIS A 79 2.64 3.59 0.64
CA HIS A 79 1.43 3.18 1.36
C HIS A 79 0.18 3.44 0.51
N LEU A 80 -0.31 2.38 -0.14
CA LEU A 80 -1.48 2.40 -1.02
C LEU A 80 -2.61 1.50 -0.51
N ALA A 81 -2.37 0.77 0.59
CA ALA A 81 -3.40 -0.03 1.24
C ALA A 81 -4.39 0.89 1.95
N GLY A 82 -5.66 0.67 1.71
CA GLY A 82 -6.75 1.40 2.34
C GLY A 82 -8.10 1.02 1.75
N LEU A 83 -9.13 1.14 2.56
CA LEU A 83 -10.53 1.03 2.15
C LEU A 83 -10.95 2.38 1.55
N LYS A 84 -11.64 2.36 0.40
CA LYS A 84 -11.90 3.56 -0.39
C LYS A 84 -13.33 3.71 -0.93
N SER A 85 -14.26 2.83 -0.55
CA SER A 85 -15.64 2.93 -0.96
C SER A 85 -16.38 3.94 -0.07
N VAL A 86 -16.72 5.11 -0.62
CA VAL A 86 -17.46 6.16 0.12
C VAL A 86 -18.78 5.60 0.66
N LYS A 87 -19.58 4.95 -0.18
CA LYS A 87 -20.86 4.36 0.21
C LYS A 87 -20.72 3.35 1.37
N GLU A 88 -19.68 2.51 1.34
CA GLU A 88 -19.45 1.54 2.42
C GLU A 88 -18.99 2.24 3.71
N SER A 89 -18.23 3.32 3.60
CA SER A 89 -17.76 4.09 4.77
C SER A 89 -18.89 4.77 5.52
N GLU A 90 -19.95 5.17 4.84
CA GLU A 90 -21.15 5.74 5.45
C GLU A 90 -21.95 4.68 6.22
N ILE A 91 -21.99 3.43 5.72
CA ILE A 91 -22.71 2.32 6.34
C ILE A 91 -21.90 1.72 7.50
N ASN A 92 -20.58 1.61 7.34
CA ASN A 92 -19.67 0.95 8.29
C ASN A 92 -18.46 1.85 8.63
N PRO A 93 -18.67 3.01 9.28
CA PRO A 93 -17.59 3.97 9.54
C PRO A 93 -16.49 3.39 10.44
N GLU A 94 -16.85 2.56 11.41
CA GLU A 94 -15.86 1.92 12.30
C GLU A 94 -14.86 1.03 11.53
N LYS A 95 -15.37 0.23 10.58
CA LYS A 95 -14.51 -0.59 9.70
C LYS A 95 -13.48 0.28 8.95
N TYR A 96 -13.91 1.46 8.48
CA TYR A 96 -13.03 2.38 7.75
C TYR A 96 -12.03 3.08 8.65
N LEU A 97 -12.44 3.48 9.85
CA LEU A 97 -11.52 4.03 10.85
C LEU A 97 -10.44 3.00 11.24
N GLN A 98 -10.85 1.78 11.56
CA GLN A 98 -9.89 0.72 11.88
C GLN A 98 -9.02 0.35 10.68
N GLY A 99 -9.64 0.15 9.51
CA GLY A 99 -8.96 -0.28 8.29
C GLY A 99 -7.98 0.75 7.74
N ASN A 100 -8.19 2.05 7.93
CA ASN A 100 -7.33 3.08 7.37
C ASN A 100 -6.41 3.72 8.42
N ILE A 101 -6.92 4.04 9.61
CA ILE A 101 -6.13 4.71 10.65
C ILE A 101 -5.23 3.70 11.36
N SER A 102 -5.78 2.60 11.87
CA SER A 102 -4.98 1.63 12.63
C SER A 102 -3.92 0.93 11.77
N THR A 103 -4.22 0.65 10.50
CA THR A 103 -3.23 0.09 9.57
C THR A 103 -2.09 1.06 9.30
N SER A 104 -2.39 2.36 9.13
CA SER A 104 -1.38 3.40 8.94
C SER A 104 -0.53 3.59 10.19
N ILE A 105 -1.13 3.60 11.39
CA ILE A 105 -0.40 3.67 12.66
C ILE A 105 0.54 2.47 12.82
N ASN A 106 0.07 1.25 12.57
CA ASN A 106 0.90 0.06 12.66
C ASN A 106 2.09 0.09 11.69
N LEU A 107 1.86 0.61 10.48
CA LEU A 107 2.91 0.78 9.48
C LEU A 107 3.95 1.80 9.95
N LEU A 108 3.52 2.97 10.42
CA LEU A 108 4.41 4.01 10.94
C LEU A 108 5.21 3.52 12.15
N ASP A 109 4.59 2.79 13.08
CA ASP A 109 5.28 2.16 14.20
C ASP A 109 6.39 1.22 13.73
N ALA A 110 6.11 0.39 12.69
CA ALA A 110 7.13 -0.49 12.12
C ALA A 110 8.25 0.32 11.46
N MET A 111 7.92 1.36 10.71
CA MET A 111 8.90 2.23 10.05
C MET A 111 9.81 2.91 11.07
N ILE A 112 9.25 3.49 12.14
CA ILE A 112 10.00 4.13 13.21
C ILE A 112 10.95 3.11 13.88
N LYS A 113 10.42 1.95 14.29
CA LYS A 113 11.19 0.91 14.97
C LYS A 113 12.37 0.39 14.15
N PHE A 114 12.21 0.30 12.83
CA PHE A 114 13.25 -0.23 11.93
C PHE A 114 13.99 0.85 11.14
N ASN A 115 13.84 2.13 11.55
CA ASN A 115 14.54 3.29 10.99
C ASN A 115 14.32 3.48 9.48
N VAL A 116 13.11 3.24 8.99
CA VAL A 116 12.67 3.58 7.64
C VAL A 116 12.02 4.95 7.69
N ARG A 117 12.59 5.94 7.00
CA ARG A 117 12.20 7.35 7.15
C ARG A 117 11.41 7.91 5.97
N GLU A 118 11.40 7.21 4.85
CA GLU A 118 10.75 7.69 3.64
C GLU A 118 9.43 6.96 3.40
N ILE A 119 8.37 7.73 3.27
CA ILE A 119 7.03 7.25 2.94
C ILE A 119 6.41 8.10 1.84
N VAL A 120 5.79 7.44 0.87
CA VAL A 120 4.85 8.03 -0.07
C VAL A 120 3.47 7.53 0.29
N TYR A 121 2.61 8.41 0.76
CA TYR A 121 1.26 8.10 1.20
C TYR A 121 0.24 8.51 0.13
N SER A 122 -0.61 7.57 -0.27
CA SER A 122 -1.72 7.87 -1.18
C SER A 122 -2.86 8.51 -0.39
N SER A 123 -2.93 9.82 -0.44
CA SER A 123 -4.02 10.59 0.16
C SER A 123 -5.34 10.37 -0.60
N SER A 124 -6.37 11.12 -0.24
CA SER A 124 -7.70 11.04 -0.84
C SER A 124 -8.03 12.34 -1.58
N ALA A 125 -8.66 12.22 -2.75
CA ALA A 125 -9.19 13.38 -3.47
C ALA A 125 -10.27 14.14 -2.67
N THR A 126 -10.91 13.49 -1.69
CA THR A 126 -11.91 14.12 -0.83
C THR A 126 -11.34 15.20 0.09
N VAL A 127 -10.01 15.31 0.25
CA VAL A 127 -9.37 16.40 1.00
C VAL A 127 -9.62 17.78 0.36
N TYR A 128 -9.94 17.82 -0.93
CA TYR A 128 -10.25 19.06 -1.64
C TYR A 128 -11.71 19.54 -1.44
N GLY A 129 -12.57 18.73 -0.81
CA GLY A 129 -13.98 19.02 -0.57
C GLY A 129 -14.81 19.06 -1.85
N GLU A 130 -16.04 19.58 -1.73
CA GLU A 130 -16.91 19.86 -2.89
C GLU A 130 -16.51 21.20 -3.51
N GLN A 131 -16.12 21.15 -4.77
CA GLN A 131 -15.79 22.36 -5.53
C GLN A 131 -16.95 22.73 -6.46
N LYS A 132 -17.29 24.01 -6.52
CA LYS A 132 -18.33 24.54 -7.42
C LYS A 132 -17.94 24.42 -8.89
N GLU A 133 -16.65 24.41 -9.18
CA GLU A 133 -16.08 24.18 -10.51
C GLU A 133 -15.47 22.78 -10.53
N ASN A 134 -15.75 22.00 -11.59
CA ASN A 134 -15.28 20.61 -11.73
C ASN A 134 -13.73 20.48 -11.88
N VAL A 135 -12.98 21.46 -11.42
CA VAL A 135 -11.52 21.52 -11.49
C VAL A 135 -10.96 21.69 -10.09
N TYR A 136 -10.11 20.77 -9.68
CA TYR A 136 -9.40 20.83 -8.39
C TYR A 136 -8.01 21.41 -8.62
N HIS A 137 -7.65 22.39 -7.80
CA HIS A 137 -6.32 23.02 -7.78
C HIS A 137 -5.60 22.66 -6.49
N GLU A 138 -4.27 22.41 -6.57
CA GLU A 138 -3.39 22.26 -5.41
C GLU A 138 -3.14 23.58 -4.71
#